data_b4b7c7d6d843fe953ac01df199905ef8
#
_entry.id   b4b7c7d6d843fe953ac01df199905ef8
#
_cell.length_a   1.000
_cell.length_b   1.000
_cell.length_c   1.000
_cell.angle_alpha   90.00
_cell.angle_beta   90.00
_cell.angle_gamma   90.00
#
_symmetry.space_group_name_H-M   'P 1'
#
loop_
_entity.id
_entity.type
_entity.pdbx_description
1 polymer ?
#
loop_
_entity_poly.entity_id
_entity_poly.type
_entity_poly.pdbx_seq_one_letter_code
_entity_poly.pdbx_strand_id
1 'polypeptide(L)'
;DAVHPGYGFLSERADFAQAVIDAGLIWIGPPPAAISALGDKVSARRIAAKAGAPLVAGTKDPVAGAEEVTAFAKEHGLPIAIKAAFGGGGRGLKVAHTMEEIPELFASAVREAIAGFGRGECFVERYLDKPRHVETQVLVDQHGNAVVISTRDCSLQRRHQKLVEEAPAPFLTDAQNEELYRSSKAIMKEAGYVGAGTCEFLVGADGTISFLEVNTRLQVEHPVSEEVTGIDLVREQFRIAMGESLGFDDPVIRGHSLEFRINGEDPGRSFLPAPGRITSWNLPTGPGVRVDAGFRTGDVIGGNFDSLLAKLIVTGATRKEAIERARRALAEFEVGGLATAI
;
A
#
# COMPACT_ATOMS: atom_id res chain seq x y z
N ASP A 1 19.45 7.21 20.76
CA ASP A 1 19.28 8.53 20.20
C ASP A 1 18.00 8.63 19.35
N ALA A 2 17.69 7.65 18.48
CA ALA A 2 16.53 7.66 17.61
C ALA A 2 15.95 6.25 17.42
N VAL A 3 14.67 6.17 17.02
CA VAL A 3 13.97 4.93 16.67
C VAL A 3 13.41 5.04 15.26
N HIS A 4 13.87 4.15 14.36
CA HIS A 4 13.27 3.93 13.05
C HIS A 4 12.36 2.70 13.13
N PRO A 5 11.04 2.82 12.84
CA PRO A 5 10.10 1.71 13.06
C PRO A 5 10.12 0.62 11.99
N GLY A 6 10.84 0.83 10.89
CA GLY A 6 10.75 -0.04 9.71
C GLY A 6 9.37 0.03 9.03
N TYR A 7 8.91 -1.11 8.54
CA TYR A 7 7.58 -1.27 7.92
C TYR A 7 6.88 -2.53 8.48
N GLY A 8 6.08 -2.36 9.46
CA GLY A 8 5.36 -3.47 10.11
C GLY A 8 5.28 -3.29 11.62
N PHE A 9 4.68 -4.28 12.31
CA PHE A 9 4.53 -4.29 13.77
C PHE A 9 4.02 -2.97 14.35
N LEU A 10 4.91 -2.15 14.94
CA LEU A 10 4.61 -0.91 15.64
C LEU A 10 4.73 0.36 14.78
N SER A 11 5.05 0.23 13.49
CA SER A 11 5.34 1.38 12.63
C SER A 11 4.15 2.33 12.42
N GLU A 12 2.91 1.82 12.56
CA GLU A 12 1.67 2.58 12.44
C GLU A 12 0.92 2.71 13.79
N ARG A 13 1.66 2.57 14.91
CA ARG A 13 1.11 2.68 16.25
C ARG A 13 1.42 4.04 16.85
N ALA A 14 0.40 4.90 16.93
CA ALA A 14 0.52 6.25 17.49
C ALA A 14 0.98 6.25 18.95
N ASP A 15 0.50 5.28 19.76
CA ASP A 15 0.91 5.10 21.14
C ASP A 15 2.40 4.73 21.28
N PHE A 16 2.92 3.90 20.37
CA PHE A 16 4.35 3.58 20.35
C PHE A 16 5.20 4.79 19.93
N ALA A 17 4.79 5.50 18.87
CA ALA A 17 5.46 6.75 18.47
C ALA A 17 5.51 7.77 19.61
N GLN A 18 4.39 7.93 20.33
CA GLN A 18 4.33 8.81 21.48
C GLN A 18 5.27 8.36 22.61
N ALA A 19 5.28 7.06 22.92
CA ALA A 19 6.17 6.51 23.94
C ALA A 19 7.66 6.73 23.63
N VAL A 20 8.06 6.65 22.35
CA VAL A 20 9.42 6.98 21.91
C VAL A 20 9.74 8.45 22.16
N ILE A 21 8.83 9.36 21.83
CA ILE A 21 8.98 10.82 22.04
C ILE A 21 9.05 11.13 23.54
N ASP A 22 8.16 10.55 24.35
CA ASP A 22 8.12 10.76 25.80
C ASP A 22 9.38 10.26 26.51
N ALA A 23 10.06 9.26 25.92
CA ALA A 23 11.37 8.78 26.38
C ALA A 23 12.54 9.71 25.99
N GLY A 24 12.26 10.83 25.32
CA GLY A 24 13.28 11.78 24.86
C GLY A 24 14.10 11.29 23.67
N LEU A 25 13.59 10.31 22.94
CA LEU A 25 14.21 9.79 21.72
C LEU A 25 13.59 10.40 20.47
N ILE A 26 14.36 10.48 19.39
CA ILE A 26 13.86 10.95 18.10
C ILE A 26 13.02 9.83 17.47
N TRP A 27 11.76 10.11 17.18
CA TRP A 27 10.92 9.25 16.37
C TRP A 27 11.13 9.55 14.89
N ILE A 28 11.56 8.55 14.12
CA ILE A 28 11.76 8.67 12.67
C ILE A 28 10.48 8.21 11.96
N GLY A 29 9.54 9.10 11.82
CA GLY A 29 8.22 8.85 11.25
C GLY A 29 7.27 10.00 11.45
N PRO A 30 5.99 9.83 11.06
CA PRO A 30 4.98 10.87 11.19
C PRO A 30 4.58 11.12 12.65
N PRO A 31 4.06 12.32 12.98
CA PRO A 31 3.56 12.62 14.31
C PRO A 31 2.45 11.64 14.73
N PRO A 32 2.35 11.26 16.02
CA PRO A 32 1.31 10.36 16.52
C PRO A 32 -0.11 10.77 16.11
N ALA A 33 -0.39 12.09 16.07
CA ALA A 33 -1.69 12.62 15.64
C ALA A 33 -1.99 12.28 14.16
N ALA A 34 -0.98 12.38 13.27
CA ALA A 34 -1.14 12.03 11.86
C ALA A 34 -1.32 10.53 11.68
N ILE A 35 -0.60 9.69 12.45
CA ILE A 35 -0.80 8.23 12.45
C ILE A 35 -2.24 7.90 12.83
N SER A 36 -2.75 8.46 13.91
CA SER A 36 -4.13 8.22 14.37
C SER A 36 -5.17 8.70 13.37
N ALA A 37 -4.99 9.90 12.82
CA ALA A 37 -5.95 10.51 11.91
C ALA A 37 -6.06 9.80 10.56
N LEU A 38 -4.93 9.31 10.03
CA LEU A 38 -4.88 8.61 8.74
C LEU A 38 -5.05 7.10 8.87
N GLY A 39 -4.77 6.51 10.03
CA GLY A 39 -5.00 5.10 10.32
C GLY A 39 -6.49 4.74 10.52
N ASP A 40 -7.33 5.71 10.90
CA ASP A 40 -8.78 5.54 10.94
C ASP A 40 -9.40 5.81 9.56
N LYS A 41 -10.06 4.81 8.98
CA LYS A 41 -10.58 4.89 7.60
C LYS A 41 -11.60 6.01 7.39
N VAL A 42 -12.45 6.29 8.39
CA VAL A 42 -13.47 7.34 8.29
C VAL A 42 -12.78 8.71 8.35
N SER A 43 -11.85 8.86 9.29
CA SER A 43 -11.06 10.09 9.42
C SER A 43 -10.20 10.35 8.16
N ALA A 44 -9.52 9.33 7.64
CA ALA A 44 -8.72 9.43 6.42
C ALA A 44 -9.55 9.88 5.20
N ARG A 45 -10.74 9.28 5.00
CA ARG A 45 -11.68 9.71 3.93
C ARG A 45 -12.16 11.15 4.11
N ARG A 46 -12.42 11.59 5.35
CA ARG A 46 -12.79 12.98 5.65
C ARG A 46 -11.65 13.95 5.35
N ILE A 47 -10.42 13.60 5.69
CA ILE A 47 -9.21 14.37 5.35
C ILE A 47 -9.06 14.44 3.83
N ALA A 48 -9.19 13.32 3.13
CA ALA A 48 -9.11 13.26 1.67
C ALA A 48 -10.19 14.13 1.01
N ALA A 49 -11.43 14.05 1.49
CA ALA A 49 -12.52 14.89 1.00
C ALA A 49 -12.24 16.39 1.20
N LYS A 50 -11.73 16.79 2.38
CA LYS A 50 -11.36 18.17 2.69
C LYS A 50 -10.20 18.65 1.82
N ALA A 51 -9.24 17.76 1.51
CA ALA A 51 -8.13 18.01 0.60
C ALA A 51 -8.55 18.04 -0.89
N GLY A 52 -9.83 17.80 -1.19
CA GLY A 52 -10.36 17.73 -2.56
C GLY A 52 -9.82 16.56 -3.35
N ALA A 53 -9.42 15.47 -2.70
CA ALA A 53 -8.99 14.24 -3.37
C ALA A 53 -10.19 13.51 -3.98
N PRO A 54 -10.02 12.81 -5.12
CA PRO A 54 -11.09 12.06 -5.74
C PRO A 54 -11.54 10.91 -4.84
N LEU A 55 -12.83 10.79 -4.66
CA LEU A 55 -13.47 9.73 -3.91
C LEU A 55 -14.65 9.19 -4.74
N VAL A 56 -14.79 7.88 -4.81
CA VAL A 56 -16.05 7.33 -5.32
C VAL A 56 -17.19 7.72 -4.40
N ALA A 57 -18.40 7.87 -4.97
CA ALA A 57 -19.60 8.12 -4.18
C ALA A 57 -19.74 7.08 -3.08
N GLY A 58 -20.09 7.53 -1.89
CA GLY A 58 -20.28 6.66 -0.72
C GLY A 58 -21.12 7.35 0.34
N THR A 59 -21.76 6.57 1.18
CA THR A 59 -22.56 7.08 2.30
C THR A 59 -21.63 7.67 3.37
N LYS A 60 -22.07 8.79 3.96
CA LYS A 60 -21.33 9.45 5.06
C LYS A 60 -21.54 8.74 6.38
N ASP A 61 -22.74 8.22 6.57
CA ASP A 61 -23.19 7.52 7.76
C ASP A 61 -23.51 6.06 7.42
N PRO A 62 -23.52 5.15 8.41
CA PRO A 62 -23.99 3.81 8.20
C PRO A 62 -25.42 3.78 7.69
N VAL A 63 -25.71 2.92 6.74
CA VAL A 63 -27.07 2.76 6.19
C VAL A 63 -27.95 1.97 7.17
N ALA A 64 -29.21 2.40 7.31
CA ALA A 64 -30.15 1.78 8.24
C ALA A 64 -30.74 0.46 7.68
N GLY A 65 -30.78 0.28 6.36
CA GLY A 65 -31.38 -0.91 5.74
C GLY A 65 -31.14 -1.03 4.25
N ALA A 66 -31.60 -2.15 3.69
CA ALA A 66 -31.46 -2.46 2.27
C ALA A 66 -32.17 -1.43 1.35
N GLU A 67 -33.17 -0.72 1.84
CA GLU A 67 -33.88 0.33 1.08
C GLU A 67 -32.96 1.52 0.79
N GLU A 68 -32.17 1.96 1.79
CA GLU A 68 -31.17 3.03 1.62
C GLU A 68 -30.06 2.59 0.66
N VAL A 69 -29.63 1.33 0.75
CA VAL A 69 -28.64 0.74 -0.17
C VAL A 69 -29.19 0.76 -1.60
N THR A 70 -30.47 0.40 -1.79
CA THR A 70 -31.13 0.40 -3.09
C THR A 70 -31.30 1.82 -3.63
N ALA A 71 -31.62 2.78 -2.77
CA ALA A 71 -31.71 4.19 -3.16
C ALA A 71 -30.35 4.72 -3.63
N PHE A 72 -29.29 4.43 -2.88
CA PHE A 72 -27.91 4.76 -3.26
C PHE A 72 -27.52 4.15 -4.62
N ALA A 73 -27.84 2.87 -4.85
CA ALA A 73 -27.54 2.20 -6.12
C ALA A 73 -28.31 2.81 -7.31
N LYS A 74 -29.55 3.26 -7.10
CA LYS A 74 -30.35 3.97 -8.13
C LYS A 74 -29.74 5.32 -8.49
N GLU A 75 -29.21 6.04 -7.52
CA GLU A 75 -28.63 7.37 -7.72
C GLU A 75 -27.23 7.31 -8.35
N HIS A 76 -26.39 6.39 -7.86
CA HIS A 76 -24.97 6.35 -8.24
C HIS A 76 -24.60 5.23 -9.21
N GLY A 77 -25.55 4.33 -9.53
CA GLY A 77 -25.35 3.18 -10.43
C GLY A 77 -24.72 1.98 -9.74
N LEU A 78 -24.70 0.86 -10.46
CA LEU A 78 -24.06 -0.41 -10.08
C LEU A 78 -22.73 -0.59 -10.80
N PRO A 79 -21.82 -1.45 -10.31
CA PRO A 79 -21.90 -2.19 -9.04
C PRO A 79 -21.65 -1.30 -7.81
N ILE A 80 -22.13 -1.74 -6.65
CA ILE A 80 -21.89 -1.10 -5.36
C ILE A 80 -21.25 -2.07 -4.36
N ALA A 81 -20.48 -1.55 -3.42
CA ALA A 81 -19.91 -2.30 -2.31
C ALA A 81 -20.65 -1.96 -1.01
N ILE A 82 -21.06 -2.99 -0.29
CA ILE A 82 -21.59 -2.91 1.08
C ILE A 82 -20.47 -3.35 2.02
N LYS A 83 -20.02 -2.46 2.90
CA LYS A 83 -18.84 -2.67 3.74
C LYS A 83 -19.21 -2.55 5.22
N ALA A 84 -18.78 -3.52 6.02
CA ALA A 84 -18.84 -3.39 7.48
C ALA A 84 -17.95 -2.23 7.96
N ALA A 85 -18.47 -1.42 8.89
CA ALA A 85 -17.78 -0.24 9.44
C ALA A 85 -16.43 -0.58 10.08
N PHE A 86 -16.34 -1.76 10.71
CA PHE A 86 -15.17 -2.23 11.45
C PHE A 86 -14.40 -3.35 10.74
N GLY A 87 -14.76 -3.66 9.48
CA GLY A 87 -14.12 -4.67 8.65
C GLY A 87 -12.77 -4.23 8.07
N GLY A 88 -11.86 -5.19 7.87
CA GLY A 88 -10.57 -5.00 7.21
C GLY A 88 -10.18 -6.21 6.38
N GLY A 89 -9.26 -6.02 5.39
CA GLY A 89 -8.77 -7.13 4.57
C GLY A 89 -9.84 -7.85 3.74
N GLY A 90 -10.90 -7.16 3.31
CA GLY A 90 -12.00 -7.74 2.53
C GLY A 90 -13.06 -8.49 3.35
N ARG A 91 -12.90 -8.62 4.66
CA ARG A 91 -13.93 -9.22 5.54
C ARG A 91 -15.09 -8.24 5.73
N GLY A 92 -16.32 -8.73 5.58
CA GLY A 92 -17.53 -7.91 5.66
C GLY A 92 -17.75 -7.00 4.45
N LEU A 93 -17.12 -7.32 3.30
CA LEU A 93 -17.36 -6.70 2.00
C LEU A 93 -18.28 -7.58 1.15
N LYS A 94 -19.39 -7.02 0.66
CA LYS A 94 -20.28 -7.64 -0.34
C LYS A 94 -20.41 -6.70 -1.53
N VAL A 95 -20.39 -7.25 -2.74
CA VAL A 95 -20.54 -6.47 -3.98
C VAL A 95 -21.86 -6.87 -4.63
N ALA A 96 -22.74 -5.90 -4.83
CA ALA A 96 -23.99 -6.08 -5.57
C ALA A 96 -23.81 -5.59 -7.02
N HIS A 97 -24.04 -6.47 -7.96
CA HIS A 97 -24.02 -6.19 -9.39
C HIS A 97 -25.41 -5.91 -9.95
N THR A 98 -26.45 -6.37 -9.26
CA THR A 98 -27.85 -6.15 -9.62
C THR A 98 -28.65 -5.60 -8.44
N MET A 99 -29.81 -4.98 -8.71
CA MET A 99 -30.68 -4.44 -7.66
C MET A 99 -31.30 -5.55 -6.79
N GLU A 100 -31.56 -6.70 -7.40
CA GLU A 100 -32.20 -7.86 -6.76
C GLU A 100 -31.30 -8.51 -5.69
N GLU A 101 -29.98 -8.42 -5.86
CA GLU A 101 -28.99 -8.96 -4.91
C GLU A 101 -28.88 -8.15 -3.61
N ILE A 102 -29.24 -6.86 -3.65
CA ILE A 102 -28.98 -5.91 -2.57
C ILE A 102 -29.54 -6.38 -1.21
N PRO A 103 -30.83 -6.79 -1.09
CA PRO A 103 -31.38 -7.14 0.23
C PRO A 103 -30.66 -8.30 0.90
N GLU A 104 -30.34 -9.34 0.15
CA GLU A 104 -29.66 -10.52 0.69
C GLU A 104 -28.19 -10.21 1.04
N LEU A 105 -27.48 -9.51 0.16
CA LEU A 105 -26.07 -9.13 0.40
C LEU A 105 -25.94 -8.17 1.58
N PHE A 106 -26.87 -7.22 1.75
CA PHE A 106 -26.90 -6.35 2.92
C PHE A 106 -27.10 -7.16 4.22
N ALA A 107 -28.12 -8.03 4.26
CA ALA A 107 -28.37 -8.89 5.43
C ALA A 107 -27.15 -9.80 5.73
N SER A 108 -26.48 -10.32 4.70
CA SER A 108 -25.28 -11.11 4.85
C SER A 108 -24.12 -10.29 5.42
N ALA A 109 -23.89 -9.06 4.91
CA ALA A 109 -22.85 -8.16 5.40
C ALA A 109 -23.05 -7.81 6.89
N VAL A 110 -24.30 -7.49 7.28
CA VAL A 110 -24.65 -7.20 8.69
C VAL A 110 -24.41 -8.42 9.60
N ARG A 111 -24.82 -9.62 9.18
CA ARG A 111 -24.57 -10.84 9.97
C ARG A 111 -23.07 -11.11 10.16
N GLU A 112 -22.28 -10.98 9.10
CA GLU A 112 -20.82 -11.17 9.17
C GLU A 112 -20.16 -10.08 10.03
N ALA A 113 -20.63 -8.84 9.95
CA ALA A 113 -20.14 -7.75 10.79
C ALA A 113 -20.39 -7.99 12.28
N ILE A 114 -21.61 -8.43 12.63
CA ILE A 114 -21.95 -8.78 14.02
C ILE A 114 -21.10 -9.96 14.51
N ALA A 115 -20.99 -11.01 13.71
CA ALA A 115 -20.23 -12.20 14.07
C ALA A 115 -18.72 -11.93 14.23
N GLY A 116 -18.15 -11.08 13.38
CA GLY A 116 -16.72 -10.79 13.36
C GLY A 116 -16.28 -9.65 14.28
N PHE A 117 -17.15 -8.65 14.50
CA PHE A 117 -16.79 -7.39 15.15
C PHE A 117 -17.77 -6.96 16.26
N GLY A 118 -18.85 -7.73 16.51
CA GLY A 118 -19.86 -7.45 17.53
C GLY A 118 -20.82 -6.30 17.17
N ARG A 119 -20.69 -5.70 15.98
CA ARG A 119 -21.47 -4.54 15.51
C ARG A 119 -21.82 -4.71 14.04
N GLY A 120 -23.05 -4.31 13.65
CA GLY A 120 -23.60 -4.57 12.34
C GLY A 120 -23.65 -3.36 11.38
N GLU A 121 -23.04 -2.24 11.75
CA GLU A 121 -23.05 -1.02 10.92
C GLU A 121 -22.35 -1.25 9.59
N CYS A 122 -23.03 -0.90 8.50
CA CYS A 122 -22.51 -1.01 7.14
C CYS A 122 -22.58 0.33 6.42
N PHE A 123 -21.58 0.60 5.59
CA PHE A 123 -21.53 1.69 4.64
C PHE A 123 -21.70 1.18 3.21
N VAL A 124 -22.12 2.04 2.32
CA VAL A 124 -22.25 1.73 0.88
C VAL A 124 -21.38 2.68 0.08
N GLU A 125 -20.71 2.17 -0.92
CA GLU A 125 -19.97 2.98 -1.88
C GLU A 125 -20.06 2.40 -3.28
N ARG A 126 -19.79 3.25 -4.28
CA ARG A 126 -19.59 2.81 -5.66
C ARG A 126 -18.44 1.80 -5.71
N TYR A 127 -18.65 0.67 -6.35
CA TYR A 127 -17.61 -0.34 -6.53
C TYR A 127 -16.94 -0.14 -7.90
N LEU A 128 -15.61 -0.14 -7.91
CA LEU A 128 -14.83 -0.15 -9.13
C LEU A 128 -14.53 -1.60 -9.49
N ASP A 129 -14.99 -2.04 -10.66
CA ASP A 129 -14.71 -3.41 -11.13
C ASP A 129 -13.27 -3.50 -11.64
N LYS A 130 -12.52 -4.49 -11.14
CA LYS A 130 -11.12 -4.76 -11.51
C LYS A 130 -10.23 -3.51 -11.59
N PRO A 131 -10.26 -2.62 -10.58
CA PRO A 131 -9.47 -1.41 -10.61
C PRO A 131 -7.98 -1.76 -10.52
N ARG A 132 -7.14 -0.87 -11.02
CA ARG A 132 -5.71 -0.90 -10.71
C ARG A 132 -5.50 -0.30 -9.32
N HIS A 133 -4.61 -0.93 -8.56
CA HIS A 133 -4.14 -0.40 -7.29
C HIS A 133 -2.90 0.45 -7.55
N VAL A 134 -3.08 1.74 -7.52
CA VAL A 134 -2.02 2.72 -7.78
C VAL A 134 -1.74 3.50 -6.50
N GLU A 135 -0.49 3.78 -6.26
CA GLU A 135 -0.08 4.53 -5.08
C GLU A 135 0.98 5.58 -5.41
N THR A 136 1.10 6.58 -4.54
CA THR A 136 2.12 7.62 -4.64
C THR A 136 3.04 7.54 -3.44
N GLN A 137 4.35 7.52 -3.67
CA GLN A 137 5.36 7.67 -2.62
C GLN A 137 5.55 9.14 -2.31
N VAL A 138 5.31 9.54 -1.06
CA VAL A 138 5.44 10.92 -0.63
C VAL A 138 6.52 11.06 0.43
N LEU A 139 7.26 12.15 0.38
CA LEU A 139 8.10 12.65 1.48
C LEU A 139 7.58 14.01 1.91
N VAL A 140 7.53 14.25 3.22
CA VAL A 140 7.17 15.55 3.78
C VAL A 140 8.17 15.90 4.87
N ASP A 141 8.76 17.09 4.78
CA ASP A 141 9.68 17.58 5.80
C ASP A 141 8.96 18.35 6.94
N GLN A 142 9.71 18.70 7.98
CA GLN A 142 9.18 19.45 9.12
C GLN A 142 8.82 20.91 8.80
N HIS A 143 9.19 21.39 7.60
CA HIS A 143 8.93 22.75 7.12
C HIS A 143 7.66 22.85 6.26
N GLY A 144 6.99 21.71 6.03
CA GLY A 144 5.76 21.62 5.24
C GLY A 144 5.97 21.44 3.74
N ASN A 145 7.21 21.20 3.29
CA ASN A 145 7.47 20.84 1.90
C ASN A 145 7.06 19.39 1.66
N ALA A 146 6.23 19.15 0.66
CA ALA A 146 5.75 17.82 0.28
C ALA A 146 6.15 17.51 -1.17
N VAL A 147 6.81 16.40 -1.38
CA VAL A 147 7.31 15.92 -2.67
C VAL A 147 6.74 14.54 -2.95
N VAL A 148 6.24 14.32 -4.16
CA VAL A 148 5.87 12.99 -4.66
C VAL A 148 7.05 12.41 -5.43
N ILE A 149 7.60 11.32 -4.91
CA ILE A 149 8.79 10.68 -5.48
C ILE A 149 8.45 9.93 -6.76
N SER A 150 7.39 9.11 -6.73
CA SER A 150 6.87 8.41 -7.91
C SER A 150 5.47 7.86 -7.64
N THR A 151 4.82 7.39 -8.72
CA THR A 151 3.71 6.44 -8.61
C THR A 151 4.24 5.01 -8.61
N ARG A 152 3.46 4.10 -8.03
CA ARG A 152 3.64 2.65 -8.15
C ARG A 152 2.33 1.97 -8.54
N ASP A 153 2.43 0.90 -9.29
CA ASP A 153 1.30 -0.02 -9.52
C ASP A 153 1.51 -1.28 -8.70
N CYS A 154 0.58 -1.56 -7.83
CA CYS A 154 0.59 -2.70 -6.92
C CYS A 154 -0.61 -3.64 -7.14
N SER A 155 -1.10 -3.71 -8.38
CA SER A 155 -2.30 -4.50 -8.73
C SER A 155 -2.07 -6.00 -8.70
N LEU A 156 -0.82 -6.47 -8.85
CA LEU A 156 -0.48 -7.89 -8.81
C LEU A 156 -0.42 -8.39 -7.37
N GLN A 157 -1.56 -8.91 -6.92
CA GLN A 157 -1.77 -9.35 -5.54
C GLN A 157 -2.31 -10.78 -5.49
N ARG A 158 -2.04 -11.46 -4.37
CA ARG A 158 -2.68 -12.72 -4.01
C ARG A 158 -3.33 -12.57 -2.64
N ARG A 159 -4.66 -12.76 -2.55
CA ARG A 159 -5.42 -12.59 -1.30
C ARG A 159 -5.20 -11.23 -0.63
N HIS A 160 -5.18 -10.15 -1.44
CA HIS A 160 -4.91 -8.77 -1.02
C HIS A 160 -3.48 -8.51 -0.51
N GLN A 161 -2.55 -9.44 -0.73
CA GLN A 161 -1.14 -9.26 -0.44
C GLN A 161 -0.40 -8.95 -1.75
N LYS A 162 0.32 -7.84 -1.80
CA LYS A 162 1.14 -7.41 -2.93
C LYS A 162 2.24 -8.45 -3.19
N LEU A 163 2.49 -8.79 -4.45
CA LEU A 163 3.51 -9.78 -4.87
C LEU A 163 4.52 -9.19 -5.84
N VAL A 164 4.04 -8.33 -6.74
CA VAL A 164 4.87 -7.63 -7.73
C VAL A 164 4.40 -6.19 -7.78
N GLU A 165 5.33 -5.29 -7.65
CA GLU A 165 5.12 -3.85 -7.70
C GLU A 165 6.01 -3.23 -8.78
N GLU A 166 5.53 -2.17 -9.43
CA GLU A 166 6.30 -1.48 -10.46
C GLU A 166 6.21 0.04 -10.34
N ALA A 167 7.28 0.73 -10.70
CA ALA A 167 7.37 2.19 -10.78
C ALA A 167 8.02 2.64 -12.11
N PRO A 168 7.51 3.75 -12.71
CA PRO A 168 6.25 4.41 -12.36
C PRO A 168 5.06 3.52 -12.70
N ALA A 169 3.87 3.80 -12.13
CA ALA A 169 2.65 3.09 -12.49
C ALA A 169 2.40 3.22 -14.00
N PRO A 170 2.32 2.12 -14.75
CA PRO A 170 2.07 2.17 -16.18
C PRO A 170 0.61 2.52 -16.48
N PHE A 171 0.34 2.96 -17.69
CA PHE A 171 -1.02 3.20 -18.21
C PHE A 171 -1.80 4.35 -17.56
N LEU A 172 -1.16 5.21 -16.79
CA LEU A 172 -1.74 6.45 -16.32
C LEU A 172 -1.57 7.53 -17.40
N THR A 173 -2.60 8.35 -17.58
CA THR A 173 -2.50 9.58 -18.35
C THR A 173 -1.78 10.68 -17.55
N ASP A 174 -1.26 11.71 -18.23
CA ASP A 174 -0.63 12.84 -17.56
C ASP A 174 -1.59 13.52 -16.57
N ALA A 175 -2.86 13.71 -16.94
CA ALA A 175 -3.88 14.27 -16.08
C ALA A 175 -4.14 13.43 -14.83
N GLN A 176 -4.11 12.09 -14.95
CA GLN A 176 -4.23 11.20 -13.80
C GLN A 176 -3.00 11.30 -12.88
N ASN A 177 -1.80 11.35 -13.43
CA ASN A 177 -0.58 11.56 -12.64
C ASN A 177 -0.62 12.90 -11.89
N GLU A 178 -0.99 13.98 -12.56
CA GLU A 178 -1.14 15.31 -11.93
C GLU A 178 -2.17 15.29 -10.79
N GLU A 179 -3.32 14.64 -11.00
CA GLU A 179 -4.35 14.53 -9.97
C GLU A 179 -3.89 13.70 -8.77
N LEU A 180 -3.20 12.57 -8.98
CA LEU A 180 -2.63 11.75 -7.93
C LEU A 180 -1.59 12.54 -7.11
N TYR A 181 -0.71 13.27 -7.77
CA TYR A 181 0.33 14.09 -7.11
C TYR A 181 -0.28 15.21 -6.29
N ARG A 182 -1.21 15.97 -6.91
CA ARG A 182 -1.93 17.05 -6.23
C ARG A 182 -2.66 16.56 -4.99
N SER A 183 -3.44 15.48 -5.14
CA SER A 183 -4.25 14.91 -4.07
C SER A 183 -3.38 14.40 -2.91
N SER A 184 -2.30 13.71 -3.22
CA SER A 184 -1.40 13.16 -2.21
C SER A 184 -0.74 14.26 -1.38
N LYS A 185 -0.20 15.30 -2.02
CA LYS A 185 0.37 16.46 -1.31
C LYS A 185 -0.66 17.16 -0.44
N ALA A 186 -1.89 17.32 -0.94
CA ALA A 186 -2.98 17.97 -0.21
C ALA A 186 -3.42 17.16 1.02
N ILE A 187 -3.56 15.83 0.88
CA ILE A 187 -3.89 14.93 1.99
C ILE A 187 -2.82 14.98 3.07
N MET A 188 -1.54 14.84 2.69
CA MET A 188 -0.43 14.87 3.65
C MET A 188 -0.34 16.19 4.39
N LYS A 189 -0.53 17.30 3.69
CA LYS A 189 -0.55 18.65 4.29
C LYS A 189 -1.72 18.82 5.25
N GLU A 190 -2.93 18.40 4.87
CA GLU A 190 -4.12 18.49 5.71
C GLU A 190 -3.98 17.66 7.00
N ALA A 191 -3.28 16.52 6.92
CA ALA A 191 -3.02 15.65 8.07
C ALA A 191 -1.84 16.11 8.94
N GLY A 192 -1.11 17.16 8.58
CA GLY A 192 0.12 17.56 9.28
C GLY A 192 1.20 16.46 9.26
N TYR A 193 1.32 15.76 8.13
CA TYR A 193 2.22 14.63 7.97
C TYR A 193 3.69 15.07 7.93
N VAL A 194 4.59 14.22 8.45
CA VAL A 194 6.05 14.37 8.35
C VAL A 194 6.66 12.98 8.12
N GLY A 195 7.69 12.90 7.28
CA GLY A 195 8.38 11.67 6.96
C GLY A 195 7.94 11.04 5.64
N ALA A 196 8.26 9.77 5.46
CA ALA A 196 7.85 8.98 4.31
C ALA A 196 6.45 8.39 4.52
N GLY A 197 5.59 8.52 3.55
CA GLY A 197 4.26 7.92 3.54
C GLY A 197 3.78 7.61 2.14
N THR A 198 2.68 6.88 2.04
CA THR A 198 2.11 6.46 0.77
C THR A 198 0.61 6.71 0.75
N CYS A 199 0.13 7.40 -0.29
CA CYS A 199 -1.30 7.48 -0.56
C CYS A 199 -1.68 6.42 -1.59
N GLU A 200 -2.66 5.59 -1.26
CA GLU A 200 -3.16 4.53 -2.12
C GLU A 200 -4.48 4.95 -2.78
N PHE A 201 -4.62 4.59 -4.06
CA PHE A 201 -5.77 4.90 -4.89
C PHE A 201 -6.19 3.68 -5.70
N LEU A 202 -7.48 3.61 -6.02
CA LEU A 202 -8.02 2.72 -7.03
C LEU A 202 -8.25 3.51 -8.31
N VAL A 203 -7.81 2.97 -9.45
CA VAL A 203 -8.02 3.55 -10.77
C VAL A 203 -8.85 2.59 -11.60
N GLY A 204 -10.08 2.95 -11.88
CA GLY A 204 -11.02 2.17 -12.69
C GLY A 204 -10.64 2.14 -14.18
N ALA A 205 -11.16 1.15 -14.90
CA ALA A 205 -10.96 1.04 -16.35
C ALA A 205 -11.57 2.22 -17.13
N ASP A 206 -12.54 2.90 -16.55
CA ASP A 206 -13.17 4.11 -17.06
C ASP A 206 -12.37 5.40 -16.77
N GLY A 207 -11.24 5.28 -16.12
CA GLY A 207 -10.37 6.39 -15.71
C GLY A 207 -10.75 7.01 -14.36
N THR A 208 -11.80 6.52 -13.68
CA THR A 208 -12.19 6.99 -12.35
C THR A 208 -11.08 6.73 -11.34
N ILE A 209 -10.69 7.76 -10.60
CA ILE A 209 -9.74 7.65 -9.49
C ILE A 209 -10.52 7.71 -8.17
N SER A 210 -10.16 6.88 -7.21
CA SER A 210 -10.70 6.95 -5.85
C SER A 210 -9.58 6.76 -4.83
N PHE A 211 -9.45 7.70 -3.90
CA PHE A 211 -8.60 7.53 -2.74
C PHE A 211 -9.03 6.32 -1.91
N LEU A 212 -8.07 5.51 -1.48
CA LEU A 212 -8.30 4.32 -0.68
C LEU A 212 -7.86 4.53 0.77
N GLU A 213 -6.57 4.74 1.00
CA GLU A 213 -5.99 4.90 2.34
C GLU A 213 -4.61 5.58 2.28
N VAL A 214 -4.07 5.89 3.45
CA VAL A 214 -2.66 6.30 3.62
C VAL A 214 -1.95 5.29 4.49
N ASN A 215 -0.79 4.82 4.03
CA ASN A 215 0.13 4.09 4.87
C ASN A 215 1.10 5.08 5.51
N THR A 216 1.02 5.19 6.84
CA THR A 216 1.77 6.19 7.62
C THR A 216 3.20 5.73 7.96
N ARG A 217 3.86 5.10 7.01
CA ARG A 217 5.18 4.48 7.11
C ARG A 217 5.84 4.30 5.75
N LEU A 218 7.11 3.94 5.76
CA LEU A 218 7.77 3.39 4.59
C LEU A 218 7.15 2.03 4.23
N GLN A 219 7.00 1.74 2.95
CA GLN A 219 6.47 0.46 2.48
C GLN A 219 7.56 -0.50 1.99
N VAL A 220 7.23 -1.80 1.90
CA VAL A 220 8.13 -2.84 1.41
C VAL A 220 8.63 -2.50 0.01
N GLU A 221 7.75 -2.03 -0.84
CA GLU A 221 7.96 -1.73 -2.26
C GLU A 221 8.61 -0.36 -2.56
N HIS A 222 9.12 0.35 -1.53
CA HIS A 222 9.82 1.62 -1.73
C HIS A 222 11.03 1.54 -2.69
N PRO A 223 11.75 0.41 -2.79
CA PRO A 223 12.93 0.33 -3.66
C PRO A 223 12.65 0.62 -5.13
N VAL A 224 11.48 0.30 -5.69
CA VAL A 224 11.20 0.63 -7.09
C VAL A 224 11.13 2.14 -7.32
N SER A 225 10.68 2.91 -6.32
CA SER A 225 10.70 4.38 -6.36
C SER A 225 12.11 4.94 -6.26
N GLU A 226 12.96 4.34 -5.41
CA GLU A 226 14.38 4.70 -5.32
C GLU A 226 15.11 4.48 -6.64
N GLU A 227 14.91 3.33 -7.26
CA GLU A 227 15.58 2.96 -8.51
C GLU A 227 15.26 3.89 -9.68
N VAL A 228 14.01 4.36 -9.80
CA VAL A 228 13.61 5.25 -10.91
C VAL A 228 13.92 6.72 -10.66
N THR A 229 14.34 7.10 -9.44
CA THR A 229 14.62 8.50 -9.08
C THR A 229 16.05 8.74 -8.62
N GLY A 230 16.71 7.70 -8.09
CA GLY A 230 18.03 7.80 -7.45
C GLY A 230 17.99 8.41 -6.05
N ILE A 231 16.79 8.52 -5.44
CA ILE A 231 16.61 9.05 -4.08
C ILE A 231 16.54 7.89 -3.10
N ASP A 232 17.40 7.89 -2.09
CA ASP A 232 17.40 6.95 -0.97
C ASP A 232 16.37 7.43 0.07
N LEU A 233 15.20 6.78 0.07
CA LEU A 233 14.06 7.17 0.92
C LEU A 233 14.35 6.99 2.41
N VAL A 234 15.11 5.97 2.78
CA VAL A 234 15.49 5.74 4.19
C VAL A 234 16.44 6.83 4.66
N ARG A 235 17.41 7.21 3.83
CA ARG A 235 18.30 8.34 4.12
C ARG A 235 17.53 9.65 4.28
N GLU A 236 16.57 9.90 3.42
CA GLU A 236 15.72 11.10 3.53
C GLU A 236 14.88 11.08 4.81
N GLN A 237 14.39 9.92 5.27
CA GLN A 237 13.71 9.83 6.57
C GLN A 237 14.62 10.27 7.73
N PHE A 238 15.90 9.88 7.72
CA PHE A 238 16.87 10.34 8.73
C PHE A 238 17.13 11.85 8.64
N ARG A 239 17.29 12.39 7.43
CA ARG A 239 17.49 13.83 7.21
C ARG A 239 16.29 14.65 7.70
N ILE A 240 15.07 14.21 7.36
CA ILE A 240 13.84 14.84 7.84
C ILE A 240 13.76 14.81 9.37
N ALA A 241 14.11 13.69 9.99
CA ALA A 241 14.10 13.54 11.45
C ALA A 241 15.13 14.44 12.13
N MET A 242 16.24 14.77 11.46
CA MET A 242 17.24 15.75 11.91
C MET A 242 16.80 17.21 11.68
N GLY A 243 15.63 17.45 11.10
CA GLY A 243 15.11 18.80 10.84
C GLY A 243 15.58 19.42 9.52
N GLU A 244 16.22 18.64 8.65
CA GLU A 244 16.66 19.12 7.34
C GLU A 244 15.47 19.32 6.39
N SER A 245 15.57 20.32 5.51
CA SER A 245 14.62 20.50 4.40
C SER A 245 14.92 19.49 3.28
N LEU A 246 13.90 19.06 2.55
CA LEU A 246 14.05 18.16 1.40
C LEU A 246 15.02 18.73 0.34
N GLY A 247 14.93 20.03 0.05
CA GLY A 247 15.86 20.70 -0.85
C GLY A 247 15.74 20.32 -2.33
N PHE A 248 14.67 19.60 -2.71
CA PHE A 248 14.35 19.21 -4.09
C PHE A 248 12.82 19.15 -4.28
N ASP A 249 12.40 19.33 -5.53
CA ASP A 249 11.01 19.18 -5.97
C ASP A 249 10.73 17.74 -6.43
N ASP A 250 9.52 17.49 -6.97
CA ASP A 250 9.16 16.18 -7.54
C ASP A 250 10.22 15.74 -8.56
N PRO A 251 10.87 14.59 -8.36
CA PRO A 251 12.00 14.19 -9.17
C PRO A 251 11.57 13.73 -10.57
N VAL A 252 12.50 13.84 -11.50
CA VAL A 252 12.34 13.27 -12.85
C VAL A 252 12.48 11.76 -12.78
N ILE A 253 11.46 11.05 -13.25
CA ILE A 253 11.46 9.58 -13.35
C ILE A 253 12.39 9.15 -14.52
N ARG A 254 13.26 8.17 -14.25
CA ARG A 254 14.20 7.60 -15.22
C ARG A 254 14.08 6.09 -15.27
N GLY A 255 13.72 5.57 -16.44
CA GLY A 255 13.57 4.13 -16.64
C GLY A 255 12.31 3.56 -16.02
N HIS A 256 12.35 2.29 -15.69
CA HIS A 256 11.25 1.53 -15.09
C HIS A 256 11.80 0.44 -14.17
N SER A 257 11.19 0.25 -13.01
CA SER A 257 11.63 -0.74 -12.03
C SER A 257 10.49 -1.64 -11.60
N LEU A 258 10.80 -2.92 -11.37
CA LEU A 258 9.86 -3.91 -10.82
C LEU A 258 10.47 -4.52 -9.57
N GLU A 259 9.66 -4.70 -8.54
CA GLU A 259 10.01 -5.48 -7.35
C GLU A 259 9.21 -6.78 -7.33
N PHE A 260 9.86 -7.86 -6.94
CA PHE A 260 9.25 -9.17 -6.73
C PHE A 260 9.50 -9.57 -5.28
N ARG A 261 8.44 -9.90 -4.57
CA ARG A 261 8.54 -10.43 -3.21
C ARG A 261 8.85 -11.92 -3.27
N ILE A 262 10.03 -12.30 -2.83
CA ILE A 262 10.44 -13.70 -2.74
C ILE A 262 10.02 -14.23 -1.38
N ASN A 263 8.90 -14.97 -1.37
CA ASN A 263 8.30 -15.49 -0.14
C ASN A 263 8.59 -16.98 0.04
N GLY A 264 8.92 -17.39 1.27
CA GLY A 264 9.00 -18.77 1.71
C GLY A 264 7.60 -19.38 1.87
N GLU A 265 6.95 -19.67 0.76
CA GLU A 265 5.58 -20.18 0.67
C GLU A 265 5.53 -21.36 -0.30
N ASP A 266 4.71 -22.35 0.01
CA ASP A 266 4.59 -23.59 -0.79
C ASP A 266 3.41 -23.49 -1.77
N PRO A 267 3.66 -23.30 -3.08
CA PRO A 267 2.60 -23.30 -4.10
C PRO A 267 1.78 -24.58 -4.13
N GLY A 268 2.39 -25.73 -3.86
CA GLY A 268 1.73 -27.03 -3.80
C GLY A 268 0.79 -27.21 -2.62
N ARG A 269 0.90 -26.34 -1.62
CA ARG A 269 0.06 -26.31 -0.42
C ARG A 269 -0.71 -25.00 -0.29
N SER A 270 -1.22 -24.49 -1.40
CA SER A 270 -2.01 -23.25 -1.46
C SER A 270 -1.28 -22.03 -0.87
N PHE A 271 0.04 -21.96 -1.08
CA PHE A 271 0.91 -20.87 -0.60
C PHE A 271 0.92 -20.71 0.92
N LEU A 272 0.81 -21.81 1.66
CA LEU A 272 1.08 -21.77 3.10
C LEU A 272 2.55 -21.46 3.35
N PRO A 273 2.88 -20.77 4.47
CA PRO A 273 4.26 -20.55 4.87
C PRO A 273 5.06 -21.86 4.88
N ALA A 274 6.28 -21.80 4.36
CA ALA A 274 7.18 -22.94 4.23
C ALA A 274 8.42 -22.71 5.11
N PRO A 275 8.32 -22.91 6.45
CA PRO A 275 9.47 -22.82 7.34
C PRO A 275 10.50 -23.91 7.01
N GLY A 276 11.79 -23.60 7.16
CA GLY A 276 12.85 -24.55 6.85
C GLY A 276 14.24 -23.95 6.98
N ARG A 277 15.25 -24.76 6.73
CA ARG A 277 16.65 -24.31 6.68
C ARG A 277 17.05 -24.01 5.24
N ILE A 278 17.59 -22.83 4.97
CA ILE A 278 18.15 -22.47 3.67
C ILE A 278 19.41 -23.31 3.45
N THR A 279 19.41 -24.20 2.46
CA THR A 279 20.55 -25.06 2.10
C THR A 279 21.38 -24.48 0.97
N SER A 280 20.73 -23.71 0.05
CA SER A 280 21.42 -22.90 -0.98
C SER A 280 20.72 -21.54 -1.12
N TRP A 281 21.51 -20.51 -1.42
CA TRP A 281 21.07 -19.13 -1.57
C TRP A 281 21.89 -18.46 -2.66
N ASN A 282 21.44 -18.62 -3.91
CA ASN A 282 22.10 -18.07 -5.08
C ASN A 282 21.29 -16.90 -5.62
N LEU A 283 21.83 -15.69 -5.49
CA LEU A 283 21.17 -14.46 -5.90
C LEU A 283 21.54 -14.09 -7.33
N PRO A 284 20.58 -13.62 -8.14
CA PRO A 284 20.88 -13.06 -9.46
C PRO A 284 21.73 -11.80 -9.32
N THR A 285 22.59 -11.57 -10.30
CA THR A 285 23.47 -10.40 -10.33
C THR A 285 23.46 -9.74 -11.71
N GLY A 286 24.19 -8.64 -11.84
CA GLY A 286 24.38 -7.91 -13.08
C GLY A 286 23.69 -6.53 -13.11
N PRO A 287 23.88 -5.78 -14.21
CA PRO A 287 23.34 -4.42 -14.31
C PRO A 287 21.84 -4.35 -14.13
N GLY A 288 21.37 -3.43 -13.28
CA GLY A 288 19.95 -3.22 -13.00
C GLY A 288 19.28 -4.34 -12.22
N VAL A 289 20.06 -5.15 -11.50
CA VAL A 289 19.56 -6.16 -10.55
C VAL A 289 20.03 -5.80 -9.15
N ARG A 290 19.07 -5.60 -8.24
CA ARG A 290 19.28 -5.35 -6.82
C ARG A 290 18.50 -6.41 -6.04
N VAL A 291 19.11 -6.94 -5.00
CA VAL A 291 18.44 -7.87 -4.06
C VAL A 291 18.59 -7.34 -2.65
N ASP A 292 17.48 -7.05 -2.00
CA ASP A 292 17.42 -6.69 -0.59
C ASP A 292 17.00 -7.93 0.20
N ALA A 293 17.89 -8.51 0.98
CA ALA A 293 17.65 -9.75 1.71
C ALA A 293 18.26 -9.71 3.12
N GLY A 294 17.58 -10.36 4.07
CA GLY A 294 18.05 -10.52 5.44
C GLY A 294 18.57 -11.93 5.77
N PHE A 295 18.61 -12.83 4.78
CA PHE A 295 18.95 -14.24 4.97
C PHE A 295 20.12 -14.69 4.11
N ARG A 296 20.74 -15.81 4.52
CA ARG A 296 21.84 -16.47 3.83
C ARG A 296 21.76 -17.98 3.98
N THR A 297 22.59 -18.70 3.23
CA THR A 297 22.74 -20.15 3.40
C THR A 297 23.05 -20.51 4.85
N GLY A 298 22.33 -21.48 5.40
CA GLY A 298 22.45 -21.96 6.78
C GLY A 298 21.41 -21.38 7.75
N ASP A 299 20.77 -20.26 7.42
CA ASP A 299 19.74 -19.66 8.27
C ASP A 299 18.48 -20.53 8.33
N VAL A 300 17.76 -20.43 9.43
CA VAL A 300 16.50 -21.14 9.67
C VAL A 300 15.36 -20.16 9.62
N ILE A 301 14.42 -20.38 8.69
CA ILE A 301 13.19 -19.59 8.56
C ILE A 301 12.14 -20.22 9.46
N GLY A 302 11.66 -19.44 10.42
CA GLY A 302 10.58 -19.82 11.31
C GLY A 302 9.21 -19.46 10.77
N GLY A 303 8.15 -19.96 11.42
CA GLY A 303 6.76 -19.62 11.10
C GLY A 303 6.16 -18.47 11.96
N ASN A 304 6.99 -17.77 12.74
CA ASN A 304 6.50 -16.77 13.71
C ASN A 304 6.37 -15.35 13.13
N PHE A 305 6.94 -15.13 11.96
CA PHE A 305 6.96 -13.84 11.28
C PHE A 305 6.47 -13.98 9.84
N ASP A 306 6.51 -12.89 9.08
CA ASP A 306 6.18 -12.86 7.67
C ASP A 306 7.05 -13.84 6.86
N SER A 307 6.50 -14.34 5.75
CA SER A 307 7.17 -15.28 4.84
C SER A 307 8.19 -14.62 3.91
N LEU A 308 8.34 -13.30 3.91
CA LEU A 308 9.23 -12.55 3.03
C LEU A 308 10.71 -12.90 3.31
N LEU A 309 11.39 -13.45 2.29
CA LEU A 309 12.81 -13.81 2.37
C LEU A 309 13.70 -12.73 1.74
N ALA A 310 13.28 -12.20 0.60
CA ALA A 310 14.01 -11.20 -0.15
C ALA A 310 13.07 -10.39 -1.03
N LYS A 311 13.57 -9.23 -1.45
CA LYS A 311 12.99 -8.41 -2.53
C LYS A 311 13.97 -8.46 -3.69
N LEU A 312 13.50 -8.89 -4.84
CA LEU A 312 14.25 -8.79 -6.10
C LEU A 312 13.76 -7.54 -6.84
N ILE A 313 14.63 -6.55 -6.99
CA ILE A 313 14.32 -5.30 -7.68
C ILE A 313 15.09 -5.28 -9.00
N VAL A 314 14.38 -5.03 -10.10
CA VAL A 314 14.95 -5.08 -11.44
C VAL A 314 14.60 -3.81 -12.21
N THR A 315 15.63 -3.12 -12.71
CA THR A 315 15.49 -1.81 -13.38
C THR A 315 15.99 -1.89 -14.80
N GLY A 316 15.26 -1.26 -15.73
CA GLY A 316 15.63 -1.10 -17.14
C GLY A 316 15.38 0.34 -17.62
N ALA A 317 15.94 0.71 -18.76
CA ALA A 317 15.69 2.01 -19.37
C ALA A 317 14.23 2.14 -19.83
N THR A 318 13.57 1.02 -20.10
CA THR A 318 12.16 0.94 -20.46
C THR A 318 11.48 -0.18 -19.68
N ARG A 319 10.14 -0.15 -19.58
CA ARG A 319 9.36 -1.23 -18.95
C ARG A 319 9.62 -2.57 -19.61
N LYS A 320 9.74 -2.61 -20.93
CA LYS A 320 10.05 -3.83 -21.67
C LYS A 320 11.39 -4.43 -21.24
N GLU A 321 12.44 -3.62 -21.19
CA GLU A 321 13.75 -4.08 -20.71
C GLU A 321 13.72 -4.55 -19.27
N ALA A 322 13.02 -3.84 -18.38
CA ALA A 322 12.86 -4.24 -16.98
C ALA A 322 12.19 -5.62 -16.88
N ILE A 323 11.12 -5.88 -17.67
CA ILE A 323 10.43 -7.18 -17.71
C ILE A 323 11.34 -8.29 -18.25
N GLU A 324 12.08 -8.05 -19.35
CA GLU A 324 13.00 -9.03 -19.94
C GLU A 324 14.14 -9.38 -18.96
N ARG A 325 14.68 -8.37 -18.30
CA ARG A 325 15.70 -8.53 -17.26
C ARG A 325 15.16 -9.26 -16.02
N ALA A 326 13.92 -8.96 -15.61
CA ALA A 326 13.27 -9.62 -14.50
C ALA A 326 13.05 -11.11 -14.76
N ARG A 327 12.64 -11.49 -15.97
CA ARG A 327 12.50 -12.91 -16.34
C ARG A 327 13.82 -13.68 -16.22
N ARG A 328 14.94 -13.06 -16.65
CA ARG A 328 16.27 -13.64 -16.48
C ARG A 328 16.64 -13.75 -14.99
N ALA A 329 16.50 -12.66 -14.25
CA ALA A 329 16.87 -12.61 -12.83
C ALA A 329 16.07 -13.63 -11.99
N LEU A 330 14.75 -13.76 -12.24
CA LEU A 330 13.93 -14.77 -11.56
C LEU A 330 14.37 -16.21 -11.91
N ALA A 331 14.78 -16.47 -13.15
CA ALA A 331 15.27 -17.79 -13.56
C ALA A 331 16.64 -18.15 -12.95
N GLU A 332 17.42 -17.13 -12.57
CA GLU A 332 18.73 -17.30 -11.90
C GLU A 332 18.62 -17.33 -10.38
N PHE A 333 17.48 -16.91 -9.81
CA PHE A 333 17.27 -16.86 -8.36
C PHE A 333 17.00 -18.28 -7.82
N GLU A 334 17.89 -18.81 -7.02
CA GLU A 334 17.80 -20.16 -6.50
C GLU A 334 17.80 -20.17 -4.97
N VAL A 335 16.77 -20.77 -4.38
CA VAL A 335 16.63 -21.00 -2.94
C VAL A 335 16.40 -22.47 -2.71
N GLY A 336 17.33 -23.14 -1.99
CA GLY A 336 17.18 -24.53 -1.60
C GLY A 336 16.82 -24.68 -0.14
N GLY A 337 16.17 -25.83 0.19
CA GLY A 337 15.86 -26.23 1.57
C GLY A 337 14.46 -25.83 2.06
N LEU A 338 13.76 -24.95 1.33
CA LEU A 338 12.36 -24.61 1.59
C LEU A 338 11.66 -24.25 0.28
N ALA A 339 10.33 -24.35 0.24
CA ALA A 339 9.55 -23.94 -0.90
C ALA A 339 9.43 -22.41 -0.99
N THR A 340 9.47 -21.88 -2.20
CA THR A 340 9.31 -20.47 -2.51
C THR A 340 8.27 -20.24 -3.60
N ALA A 341 7.78 -19.02 -3.72
CA ALA A 341 6.83 -18.62 -4.76
C ALA A 341 7.54 -17.98 -5.99
N ILE A 342 8.78 -18.41 -6.30
CA ILE A 342 9.56 -17.98 -7.48
C ILE A 342 9.03 -18.63 -8.74
#